data_115790a91495805a5a2287ffaeadad99
#
_entry.id   115790a91495805a5a2287ffaeadad99
#
_cell.length_a   1.000
_cell.length_b   1.000
_cell.length_c   1.000
_cell.angle_alpha   90.00
_cell.angle_beta   90.00
_cell.angle_gamma   90.00
#
_symmetry.space_group_name_H-M   'P 1'
#
loop_
_entity.id
_entity.type
_entity.pdbx_description
1 polymer ?
#
loop_
_entity_poly.entity_id
_entity_poly.type
_entity_poly.pdbx_seq_one_letter_code
_entity_poly.pdbx_strand_id
1 'polypeptide(L)'
;MSPTTIRLAPAALALLLAVPACRVSGSVGNGVQGDGVLKTEMRDVTDFAEISVDGTVKLDLVTGPLDKLTITGDENLLPLVATEVVGGKLTIHETKSMHSKTPLVISVHAPAVARIDTAGIANVIASGLTGPTFTFTSTGANDSQLSGQVGSLEIDSSGTGVVRAAGLTAKQARVTVSGAGSVEVNATDQLKANVSGVGSVKYRGTPAIEKNVSGVGTVAPLG
;
A
#
# COMPACT_ATOMS: atom_id res chain seq x y z
N MET A 1 84.17 -41.26 22.93
CA MET A 1 83.32 -40.34 23.72
C MET A 1 82.59 -39.45 22.71
N SER A 2 81.37 -39.81 22.34
CA SER A 2 80.54 -39.06 21.43
C SER A 2 79.39 -38.39 22.15
N PRO A 3 79.11 -37.12 21.94
CA PRO A 3 77.97 -36.46 22.58
C PRO A 3 76.69 -36.71 21.77
N THR A 4 75.68 -37.16 22.48
CA THR A 4 74.31 -37.39 22.01
C THR A 4 73.58 -36.05 21.85
N THR A 5 73.19 -35.73 20.64
CA THR A 5 72.34 -34.53 20.35
C THR A 5 70.89 -34.90 20.47
N ILE A 6 70.20 -34.32 21.45
CA ILE A 6 68.75 -34.38 21.62
C ILE A 6 68.08 -33.38 20.67
N ARG A 7 67.31 -33.85 19.69
CA ARG A 7 66.44 -32.99 18.88
C ARG A 7 65.10 -32.83 19.54
N LEU A 8 64.75 -31.61 19.96
CA LEU A 8 63.40 -31.23 20.36
C LEU A 8 62.58 -30.96 19.08
N ALA A 9 61.44 -31.69 18.93
CA ALA A 9 60.45 -31.39 17.90
C ALA A 9 59.51 -30.30 18.42
N PRO A 10 59.09 -29.30 17.59
CA PRO A 10 58.11 -28.33 17.98
C PRO A 10 56.70 -28.95 17.83
N ALA A 11 55.98 -29.01 18.94
CA ALA A 11 54.54 -29.35 18.95
C ALA A 11 53.76 -28.13 18.42
N ALA A 12 53.23 -28.26 17.21
CA ALA A 12 52.31 -27.31 16.65
C ALA A 12 50.92 -27.44 17.32
N LEU A 13 50.60 -26.52 18.21
CA LEU A 13 49.27 -26.39 18.83
C LEU A 13 48.31 -25.78 17.83
N ALA A 14 47.51 -26.59 17.13
CA ALA A 14 46.43 -26.13 16.26
C ALA A 14 45.23 -25.68 17.14
N LEU A 15 45.08 -24.38 17.31
CA LEU A 15 43.93 -23.79 17.97
C LEU A 15 42.74 -23.81 16.98
N LEU A 16 41.83 -24.79 17.10
CA LEU A 16 40.55 -24.79 16.38
C LEU A 16 39.66 -23.71 17.00
N LEU A 17 39.52 -22.59 16.33
CA LEU A 17 38.50 -21.60 16.59
C LEU A 17 37.15 -22.17 16.11
N ALA A 18 36.38 -22.74 17.04
CA ALA A 18 34.97 -23.06 16.79
C ALA A 18 34.18 -21.75 16.70
N VAL A 19 33.89 -21.30 15.48
CA VAL A 19 32.96 -20.20 15.23
C VAL A 19 31.55 -20.77 15.46
N PRO A 20 30.77 -20.27 16.45
CA PRO A 20 29.39 -20.68 16.58
C PRO A 20 28.63 -20.13 15.36
N ALA A 21 28.22 -21.03 14.49
CA ALA A 21 27.26 -20.71 13.44
C ALA A 21 25.95 -20.27 14.11
N CYS A 22 25.74 -18.96 14.21
CA CYS A 22 24.42 -18.42 14.55
C CYS A 22 23.44 -18.90 13.48
N ARG A 23 22.72 -19.98 13.76
CA ARG A 23 21.53 -20.35 13.00
C ARG A 23 20.49 -19.29 13.29
N VAL A 24 20.33 -18.33 12.40
CA VAL A 24 19.15 -17.47 12.36
C VAL A 24 17.98 -18.41 12.02
N SER A 25 17.31 -18.92 13.03
CA SER A 25 15.99 -19.50 12.89
C SER A 25 15.05 -18.35 12.60
N GLY A 26 14.89 -18.00 11.32
CA GLY A 26 13.78 -17.18 10.91
C GLY A 26 12.51 -17.93 11.31
N SER A 27 11.80 -17.45 12.34
CA SER A 27 10.44 -17.88 12.56
C SER A 27 9.65 -17.41 11.35
N VAL A 28 9.35 -18.34 10.44
CA VAL A 28 8.35 -18.14 9.40
C VAL A 28 7.07 -17.82 10.18
N GLY A 29 6.56 -16.59 10.04
CA GLY A 29 5.36 -16.16 10.75
C GLY A 29 4.25 -17.21 10.58
N ASN A 30 3.43 -17.41 11.62
CA ASN A 30 2.36 -18.41 11.67
C ASN A 30 1.19 -18.11 10.70
N GLY A 31 1.48 -17.69 9.46
CA GLY A 31 0.50 -17.41 8.42
C GLY A 31 0.23 -18.62 7.52
N VAL A 32 -0.97 -18.66 6.96
CA VAL A 32 -1.35 -19.69 5.98
C VAL A 32 -0.61 -19.42 4.67
N GLN A 33 0.13 -20.41 4.18
CA GLN A 33 0.84 -20.31 2.92
C GLN A 33 -0.12 -20.55 1.74
N GLY A 34 -0.01 -19.70 0.71
CA GLY A 34 -0.70 -19.91 -0.56
C GLY A 34 -0.17 -21.14 -1.28
N ASP A 35 -1.06 -21.88 -1.92
CA ASP A 35 -0.75 -23.12 -2.67
C ASP A 35 -0.24 -22.83 -4.09
N GLY A 36 -0.34 -21.58 -4.56
CA GLY A 36 0.05 -21.17 -5.90
C GLY A 36 -0.97 -21.53 -7.00
N VAL A 37 -2.14 -22.07 -6.63
CA VAL A 37 -3.23 -22.35 -7.56
C VAL A 37 -4.15 -21.12 -7.60
N LEU A 38 -4.09 -20.36 -8.69
CA LEU A 38 -4.91 -19.17 -8.83
C LEU A 38 -6.36 -19.52 -9.12
N LYS A 39 -7.26 -18.89 -8.38
CA LYS A 39 -8.71 -18.99 -8.55
C LYS A 39 -9.36 -17.62 -8.47
N THR A 40 -10.41 -17.41 -9.24
CA THR A 40 -11.27 -16.23 -9.16
C THR A 40 -12.59 -16.60 -8.52
N GLU A 41 -12.98 -15.87 -7.52
CA GLU A 41 -14.26 -16.00 -6.82
C GLU A 41 -15.08 -14.73 -7.03
N MET A 42 -16.37 -14.88 -7.32
CA MET A 42 -17.32 -13.77 -7.42
C MET A 42 -18.15 -13.71 -6.14
N ARG A 43 -18.29 -12.51 -5.59
CA ARG A 43 -19.07 -12.24 -4.38
C ARG A 43 -20.17 -11.23 -4.66
N ASP A 44 -21.36 -11.50 -4.19
CA ASP A 44 -22.45 -10.53 -4.24
C ASP A 44 -22.20 -9.46 -3.17
N VAL A 45 -22.35 -8.21 -3.55
CA VAL A 45 -22.25 -7.05 -2.68
C VAL A 45 -23.47 -6.16 -2.85
N THR A 46 -23.88 -5.52 -1.77
CA THR A 46 -24.92 -4.48 -1.81
C THR A 46 -24.31 -3.13 -2.13
N ASP A 47 -25.13 -2.11 -2.37
CA ASP A 47 -24.66 -0.74 -2.62
C ASP A 47 -23.75 -0.23 -1.51
N PHE A 48 -22.64 0.39 -1.92
CA PHE A 48 -21.67 1.04 -1.03
C PHE A 48 -21.11 2.30 -1.71
N ALA A 49 -20.65 3.23 -0.89
CA ALA A 49 -19.98 4.45 -1.33
C ALA A 49 -18.56 4.59 -0.71
N GLU A 50 -18.19 3.69 0.17
CA GLU A 50 -16.89 3.66 0.82
C GLU A 50 -16.26 2.28 0.71
N ILE A 51 -14.95 2.23 0.54
CA ILE A 51 -14.16 0.99 0.49
C ILE A 51 -13.05 1.07 1.53
N SER A 52 -12.90 0.01 2.32
CA SER A 52 -11.78 -0.16 3.25
C SER A 52 -11.09 -1.49 2.95
N VAL A 53 -9.78 -1.43 2.71
CA VAL A 53 -8.97 -2.61 2.39
C VAL A 53 -7.80 -2.70 3.34
N ASP A 54 -7.64 -3.86 3.98
CA ASP A 54 -6.50 -4.17 4.84
C ASP A 54 -5.84 -5.49 4.41
N GLY A 55 -4.52 -5.47 4.27
CA GLY A 55 -3.71 -6.62 3.82
C GLY A 55 -2.79 -6.30 2.65
N THR A 56 -2.34 -7.35 1.96
CA THR A 56 -1.51 -7.23 0.75
C THR A 56 -2.37 -7.43 -0.49
N VAL A 57 -2.80 -6.31 -1.10
CA VAL A 57 -3.83 -6.34 -2.15
C VAL A 57 -3.53 -5.44 -3.33
N LYS A 58 -4.08 -5.83 -4.48
CA LYS A 58 -4.28 -4.95 -5.63
C LYS A 58 -5.79 -4.69 -5.78
N LEU A 59 -6.22 -3.44 -5.69
CA LEU A 59 -7.60 -3.01 -5.87
C LEU A 59 -7.75 -2.30 -7.22
N ASP A 60 -8.54 -2.88 -8.10
CA ASP A 60 -8.95 -2.30 -9.37
C ASP A 60 -10.42 -1.84 -9.26
N LEU A 61 -10.65 -0.53 -9.16
CA LEU A 61 -11.97 0.08 -9.09
C LEU A 61 -12.28 0.83 -10.38
N VAL A 62 -13.43 0.53 -10.95
CA VAL A 62 -13.97 1.26 -12.10
C VAL A 62 -15.35 1.81 -11.74
N THR A 63 -15.56 3.11 -11.92
CA THR A 63 -16.90 3.68 -11.76
C THR A 63 -17.80 3.20 -12.89
N GLY A 64 -18.94 2.62 -12.53
CA GLY A 64 -19.91 2.03 -13.45
C GLY A 64 -21.07 1.41 -12.70
N PRO A 65 -22.00 0.75 -13.39
CA PRO A 65 -23.07 -0.01 -12.73
C PRO A 65 -22.49 -0.99 -11.71
N LEU A 66 -23.15 -1.13 -10.56
CA LEU A 66 -22.74 -2.10 -9.55
C LEU A 66 -22.78 -3.51 -10.16
N ASP A 67 -21.68 -4.22 -10.02
CA ASP A 67 -21.55 -5.61 -10.44
C ASP A 67 -21.00 -6.44 -9.27
N LYS A 68 -20.85 -7.73 -9.48
CA LYS A 68 -20.24 -8.61 -8.49
C LYS A 68 -18.79 -8.22 -8.24
N LEU A 69 -18.41 -8.23 -6.98
CA LEU A 69 -17.03 -8.15 -6.58
C LEU A 69 -16.30 -9.42 -7.03
N THR A 70 -15.17 -9.28 -7.71
CA THR A 70 -14.31 -10.43 -8.03
C THR A 70 -13.02 -10.38 -7.22
N ILE A 71 -12.63 -11.53 -6.66
CA ILE A 71 -11.38 -11.71 -5.93
C ILE A 71 -10.59 -12.83 -6.59
N THR A 72 -9.36 -12.54 -6.99
CA THR A 72 -8.43 -13.52 -7.56
C THR A 72 -7.22 -13.66 -6.66
N GLY A 73 -6.88 -14.88 -6.32
CA GLY A 73 -5.72 -15.21 -5.47
C GLY A 73 -5.52 -16.72 -5.37
N ASP A 74 -4.65 -17.16 -4.46
CA ASP A 74 -4.45 -18.58 -4.18
C ASP A 74 -5.75 -19.21 -3.65
N GLU A 75 -6.19 -20.33 -4.22
CA GLU A 75 -7.48 -20.97 -3.93
C GLU A 75 -7.68 -21.23 -2.44
N ASN A 76 -6.63 -21.72 -1.76
CA ASN A 76 -6.68 -22.01 -0.33
C ASN A 76 -6.74 -20.76 0.56
N LEU A 77 -6.41 -19.57 0.04
CA LEU A 77 -6.44 -18.31 0.78
C LEU A 77 -7.74 -17.54 0.61
N LEU A 78 -8.49 -17.73 -0.49
CA LEU A 78 -9.75 -17.02 -0.74
C LEU A 78 -10.77 -17.13 0.40
N PRO A 79 -10.94 -18.29 1.08
CA PRO A 79 -11.84 -18.39 2.24
C PRO A 79 -11.40 -17.58 3.47
N LEU A 80 -10.14 -17.11 3.50
CA LEU A 80 -9.61 -16.30 4.59
C LEU A 80 -9.76 -14.79 4.34
N VAL A 81 -10.29 -14.41 3.18
CA VAL A 81 -10.58 -13.02 2.84
C VAL A 81 -12.04 -12.74 3.13
N ALA A 82 -12.32 -11.95 4.15
CA ALA A 82 -13.67 -11.49 4.46
C ALA A 82 -14.05 -10.28 3.59
N THR A 83 -15.31 -10.23 3.18
CA THR A 83 -15.91 -9.09 2.47
C THR A 83 -17.25 -8.81 3.08
N GLU A 84 -17.45 -7.62 3.60
CA GLU A 84 -18.68 -7.21 4.27
C GLU A 84 -19.08 -5.81 3.83
N VAL A 85 -20.38 -5.58 3.65
CA VAL A 85 -20.94 -4.24 3.44
C VAL A 85 -21.80 -3.89 4.65
N VAL A 86 -21.35 -2.90 5.42
CA VAL A 86 -22.07 -2.40 6.59
C VAL A 86 -22.16 -0.88 6.52
N GLY A 87 -23.38 -0.35 6.59
CA GLY A 87 -23.61 1.10 6.57
C GLY A 87 -23.13 1.79 5.30
N GLY A 88 -23.13 1.10 4.15
CA GLY A 88 -22.64 1.64 2.88
C GLY A 88 -21.10 1.63 2.73
N LYS A 89 -20.39 0.93 3.62
CA LYS A 89 -18.95 0.73 3.55
C LYS A 89 -18.62 -0.74 3.25
N LEU A 90 -17.95 -0.99 2.13
CA LEU A 90 -17.38 -2.28 1.79
C LEU A 90 -16.04 -2.43 2.53
N THR A 91 -15.94 -3.42 3.40
CA THR A 91 -14.71 -3.76 4.12
C THR A 91 -14.16 -5.08 3.60
N ILE A 92 -12.90 -5.10 3.24
CA ILE A 92 -12.16 -6.27 2.75
C ILE A 92 -10.92 -6.44 3.60
N HIS A 93 -10.82 -7.58 4.30
CA HIS A 93 -9.70 -7.82 5.20
C HIS A 93 -9.37 -9.30 5.31
N GLU A 94 -8.14 -9.59 5.73
CA GLU A 94 -7.69 -10.94 6.03
C GLU A 94 -8.18 -11.37 7.42
N THR A 95 -8.85 -12.52 7.53
CA THR A 95 -9.30 -13.08 8.81
C THR A 95 -8.19 -13.79 9.57
N LYS A 96 -7.10 -14.14 8.89
CA LYS A 96 -5.88 -14.74 9.43
C LYS A 96 -4.69 -14.24 8.62
N SER A 97 -3.52 -14.20 9.25
CA SER A 97 -2.28 -13.88 8.53
C SER A 97 -2.07 -14.86 7.37
N MET A 98 -1.82 -14.31 6.19
CA MET A 98 -1.63 -15.05 4.95
C MET A 98 -0.27 -14.69 4.33
N HIS A 99 0.32 -15.66 3.63
CA HIS A 99 1.54 -15.46 2.86
C HIS A 99 1.33 -16.03 1.46
N SER A 100 1.10 -15.17 0.49
CA SER A 100 1.04 -15.53 -0.93
C SER A 100 2.23 -14.94 -1.67
N LYS A 101 2.65 -15.62 -2.74
CA LYS A 101 3.62 -15.10 -3.70
C LYS A 101 2.95 -14.18 -4.74
N THR A 102 1.66 -14.32 -4.88
CA THR A 102 0.83 -13.55 -5.82
C THR A 102 -0.05 -12.58 -5.02
N PRO A 103 -0.08 -11.28 -5.34
CA PRO A 103 -0.97 -10.35 -4.66
C PRO A 103 -2.43 -10.77 -4.88
N LEU A 104 -3.26 -10.57 -3.85
CA LEU A 104 -4.71 -10.70 -3.96
C LEU A 104 -5.22 -9.58 -4.86
N VAL A 105 -5.89 -9.92 -5.96
CA VAL A 105 -6.46 -8.93 -6.88
C VAL A 105 -7.96 -8.85 -6.65
N ILE A 106 -8.42 -7.65 -6.35
CA ILE A 106 -9.83 -7.32 -6.10
C ILE A 106 -10.29 -6.39 -7.20
N SER A 107 -11.31 -6.77 -7.96
CA SER A 107 -11.90 -5.92 -8.98
C SER A 107 -13.34 -5.59 -8.61
N VAL A 108 -13.65 -4.30 -8.64
CA VAL A 108 -14.92 -3.73 -8.19
C VAL A 108 -15.46 -2.76 -9.22
N HIS A 109 -16.73 -2.88 -9.54
CA HIS A 109 -17.48 -1.83 -10.24
C HIS A 109 -18.53 -1.24 -9.29
N ALA A 110 -18.59 0.06 -9.18
CA ALA A 110 -19.55 0.77 -8.34
C ALA A 110 -19.97 2.10 -8.97
N PRO A 111 -21.24 2.53 -8.82
CA PRO A 111 -21.76 3.73 -9.48
C PRO A 111 -21.14 5.02 -8.95
N ALA A 112 -20.75 5.04 -7.67
CA ALA A 112 -20.06 6.16 -7.05
C ALA A 112 -19.32 5.68 -5.81
N VAL A 113 -18.06 6.06 -5.69
CA VAL A 113 -17.26 5.83 -4.49
C VAL A 113 -16.75 7.18 -4.00
N ALA A 114 -17.05 7.51 -2.75
CA ALA A 114 -16.67 8.78 -2.13
C ALA A 114 -15.43 8.65 -1.23
N ARG A 115 -15.07 7.42 -0.83
CA ARG A 115 -13.94 7.17 0.06
C ARG A 115 -13.26 5.82 -0.20
N ILE A 116 -11.94 5.84 -0.18
CA ILE A 116 -11.10 4.62 -0.15
C ILE A 116 -10.10 4.76 1.00
N ASP A 117 -10.12 3.80 1.91
CA ASP A 117 -9.17 3.64 3.00
C ASP A 117 -8.29 2.41 2.75
N THR A 118 -6.98 2.55 2.83
CA THR A 118 -6.05 1.43 2.67
C THR A 118 -5.13 1.30 3.88
N ALA A 119 -4.96 0.07 4.36
CA ALA A 119 -3.97 -0.31 5.34
C ALA A 119 -3.17 -1.53 4.83
N GLY A 120 -1.93 -1.70 5.29
CA GLY A 120 -1.07 -2.78 4.80
C GLY A 120 -0.30 -2.40 3.53
N ILE A 121 -0.20 -3.31 2.58
CA ILE A 121 0.49 -3.10 1.28
C ILE A 121 -0.59 -3.08 0.18
N ALA A 122 -0.85 -1.90 -0.37
CA ALA A 122 -1.91 -1.75 -1.34
C ALA A 122 -1.43 -1.13 -2.65
N ASN A 123 -1.84 -1.73 -3.77
CA ASN A 123 -1.79 -1.11 -5.09
C ASN A 123 -3.23 -0.80 -5.51
N VAL A 124 -3.56 0.48 -5.65
CA VAL A 124 -4.93 0.92 -5.96
C VAL A 124 -4.97 1.59 -7.33
N ILE A 125 -5.82 1.08 -8.21
CA ILE A 125 -6.15 1.74 -9.47
C ILE A 125 -7.65 2.06 -9.42
N ALA A 126 -7.97 3.35 -9.31
CA ALA A 126 -9.35 3.80 -9.30
C ALA A 126 -9.61 4.75 -10.47
N SER A 127 -10.55 4.41 -11.32
CA SER A 127 -10.84 5.12 -12.55
C SER A 127 -12.30 5.56 -12.66
N GLY A 128 -12.51 6.72 -13.30
CA GLY A 128 -13.84 7.27 -13.49
C GLY A 128 -14.46 7.86 -12.22
N LEU A 129 -13.65 8.19 -11.20
CA LEU A 129 -14.14 8.77 -9.96
C LEU A 129 -14.92 10.05 -10.22
N THR A 130 -16.11 10.15 -9.65
CA THR A 130 -17.02 11.29 -9.80
C THR A 130 -17.73 11.59 -8.50
N GLY A 131 -18.12 12.83 -8.31
CA GLY A 131 -18.92 13.23 -7.15
C GLY A 131 -18.52 14.59 -6.56
N PRO A 132 -19.23 15.03 -5.54
CA PRO A 132 -18.92 16.30 -4.87
C PRO A 132 -17.60 16.25 -4.09
N THR A 133 -17.32 15.11 -3.47
CA THR A 133 -16.11 14.91 -2.65
C THR A 133 -15.57 13.49 -2.84
N PHE A 134 -14.25 13.36 -2.85
CA PHE A 134 -13.57 12.08 -2.78
C PHE A 134 -12.44 12.14 -1.76
N THR A 135 -12.37 11.13 -0.88
CA THR A 135 -11.34 11.00 0.16
C THR A 135 -10.51 9.74 -0.08
N PHE A 136 -9.20 9.86 -0.03
CA PHE A 136 -8.26 8.74 -0.09
C PHE A 136 -7.35 8.75 1.14
N THR A 137 -7.40 7.69 1.94
CA THR A 137 -6.54 7.54 3.12
C THR A 137 -5.63 6.34 2.97
N SER A 138 -4.33 6.52 3.22
CA SER A 138 -3.36 5.44 3.19
C SER A 138 -2.46 5.44 4.43
N THR A 139 -2.43 4.31 5.14
CA THR A 139 -1.64 4.13 6.36
C THR A 139 -0.52 3.10 6.24
N GLY A 140 -0.36 2.47 5.08
CA GLY A 140 0.66 1.44 4.85
C GLY A 140 1.66 1.81 3.76
N ALA A 141 2.14 0.81 3.07
CA ALA A 141 2.94 0.97 1.85
C ALA A 141 2.01 0.94 0.64
N ASN A 142 1.93 2.03 -0.11
CA ASN A 142 1.00 2.07 -1.23
C ASN A 142 1.62 2.59 -2.53
N ASP A 143 1.04 2.14 -3.64
CA ASP A 143 1.20 2.72 -4.97
C ASP A 143 -0.20 2.87 -5.56
N SER A 144 -0.70 4.12 -5.63
CA SER A 144 -2.09 4.37 -6.03
C SER A 144 -2.17 5.29 -7.22
N GLN A 145 -3.09 4.96 -8.13
CA GLN A 145 -3.42 5.77 -9.30
C GLN A 145 -4.92 6.09 -9.30
N LEU A 146 -5.24 7.38 -9.23
CA LEU A 146 -6.61 7.87 -9.14
C LEU A 146 -6.91 8.74 -10.35
N SER A 147 -8.08 8.54 -10.99
CA SER A 147 -8.49 9.30 -12.15
C SER A 147 -10.00 9.57 -12.20
N GLY A 148 -10.38 10.71 -12.80
CA GLY A 148 -11.77 11.16 -12.89
C GLY A 148 -11.93 12.66 -12.68
N GLN A 149 -13.08 13.07 -12.13
CA GLN A 149 -13.37 14.46 -11.83
C GLN A 149 -14.27 14.59 -10.60
N VAL A 150 -13.82 15.38 -9.61
CA VAL A 150 -14.56 15.60 -8.36
C VAL A 150 -14.60 17.09 -8.01
N GLY A 151 -15.52 17.47 -7.10
CA GLY A 151 -15.56 18.84 -6.59
C GLY A 151 -14.40 19.09 -5.61
N SER A 152 -14.24 18.24 -4.60
CA SER A 152 -13.20 18.30 -3.59
C SER A 152 -12.47 16.98 -3.47
N LEU A 153 -11.15 17.04 -3.39
CA LEU A 153 -10.26 15.90 -3.18
C LEU A 153 -9.56 16.04 -1.83
N GLU A 154 -9.63 15.00 -1.02
CA GLU A 154 -8.86 14.90 0.21
C GLU A 154 -7.94 13.68 0.17
N ILE A 155 -6.64 13.88 0.41
CA ILE A 155 -5.64 12.80 0.45
C ILE A 155 -4.89 12.88 1.78
N ASP A 156 -4.96 11.80 2.56
CA ASP A 156 -4.19 11.61 3.78
C ASP A 156 -3.23 10.41 3.62
N SER A 157 -1.94 10.71 3.51
CA SER A 157 -0.88 9.70 3.37
C SER A 157 0.04 9.74 4.59
N SER A 158 -0.11 8.76 5.47
CA SER A 158 0.74 8.60 6.65
C SER A 158 1.76 7.46 6.53
N GLY A 159 1.70 6.69 5.46
CA GLY A 159 2.59 5.56 5.19
C GLY A 159 3.79 5.91 4.31
N THR A 160 4.20 4.93 3.51
CA THR A 160 5.23 5.07 2.48
C THR A 160 4.64 4.81 1.10
N GLY A 161 5.18 5.44 0.06
CA GLY A 161 4.74 5.15 -1.31
C GLY A 161 4.33 6.38 -2.11
N VAL A 162 3.55 6.13 -3.17
CA VAL A 162 3.18 7.16 -4.13
C VAL A 162 1.67 7.15 -4.38
N VAL A 163 1.06 8.33 -4.33
CA VAL A 163 -0.32 8.55 -4.74
C VAL A 163 -0.34 9.42 -6.00
N ARG A 164 -0.65 8.82 -7.14
CA ARG A 164 -0.76 9.51 -8.44
C ARG A 164 -2.22 9.89 -8.70
N ALA A 165 -2.61 11.06 -8.25
CA ALA A 165 -3.94 11.63 -8.48
C ALA A 165 -3.91 12.80 -9.49
N ALA A 166 -2.84 12.93 -10.27
CA ALA A 166 -2.77 13.95 -11.34
C ALA A 166 -3.80 13.70 -12.45
N GLY A 167 -4.33 12.48 -12.58
CA GLY A 167 -5.44 12.12 -13.47
C GLY A 167 -6.84 12.41 -12.89
N LEU A 168 -6.93 12.80 -11.63
CA LEU A 168 -8.17 13.15 -10.94
C LEU A 168 -8.25 14.67 -10.79
N THR A 169 -9.08 15.30 -11.61
CA THR A 169 -9.27 16.75 -11.56
C THR A 169 -10.20 17.13 -10.42
N ALA A 170 -9.76 18.04 -9.55
CA ALA A 170 -10.55 18.58 -8.46
C ALA A 170 -10.57 20.11 -8.50
N LYS A 171 -11.68 20.74 -8.09
CA LYS A 171 -11.71 22.19 -7.87
C LYS A 171 -10.86 22.55 -6.66
N GLN A 172 -11.02 21.82 -5.58
CA GLN A 172 -10.27 22.00 -4.34
C GLN A 172 -9.56 20.71 -3.98
N ALA A 173 -8.29 20.80 -3.59
CA ALA A 173 -7.53 19.67 -3.09
C ALA A 173 -6.93 19.99 -1.71
N ARG A 174 -7.12 19.07 -0.76
CA ARG A 174 -6.43 19.03 0.52
C ARG A 174 -5.54 17.80 0.54
N VAL A 175 -4.26 17.99 0.79
CA VAL A 175 -3.27 16.92 0.83
C VAL A 175 -2.51 16.98 2.14
N THR A 176 -2.48 15.88 2.88
CA THR A 176 -1.68 15.71 4.09
C THR A 176 -0.70 14.55 3.88
N VAL A 177 0.60 14.81 4.01
CA VAL A 177 1.66 13.82 3.97
C VAL A 177 2.40 13.85 5.29
N SER A 178 2.24 12.80 6.09
CA SER A 178 2.95 12.65 7.37
C SER A 178 3.97 11.50 7.39
N GLY A 179 4.03 10.73 6.32
CA GLY A 179 4.98 9.62 6.13
C GLY A 179 6.17 9.96 5.26
N ALA A 180 6.69 8.94 4.56
CA ALA A 180 7.74 9.07 3.56
C ALA A 180 7.17 8.72 2.18
N GLY A 181 6.67 9.70 1.45
CA GLY A 181 5.99 9.43 0.19
C GLY A 181 5.84 10.64 -0.72
N SER A 182 5.27 10.40 -1.90
CA SER A 182 4.97 11.43 -2.88
C SER A 182 3.50 11.41 -3.25
N VAL A 183 2.89 12.59 -3.33
CA VAL A 183 1.50 12.77 -3.77
C VAL A 183 1.48 13.70 -4.96
N GLU A 184 0.83 13.29 -6.04
CA GLU A 184 0.58 14.10 -7.22
C GLU A 184 -0.92 14.40 -7.33
N VAL A 185 -1.29 15.66 -7.50
CA VAL A 185 -2.69 16.09 -7.61
C VAL A 185 -2.91 17.04 -8.77
N ASN A 186 -4.16 17.18 -9.19
CA ASN A 186 -4.60 18.18 -10.14
C ASN A 186 -5.72 19.01 -9.53
N ALA A 187 -5.40 20.26 -9.16
CA ALA A 187 -6.34 21.20 -8.56
C ALA A 187 -6.49 22.46 -9.42
N THR A 188 -7.74 22.91 -9.61
CA THR A 188 -8.00 24.10 -10.46
C THR A 188 -8.10 25.40 -9.67
N ASP A 189 -8.74 25.37 -8.49
CA ASP A 189 -9.10 26.58 -7.75
C ASP A 189 -8.27 26.74 -6.48
N GLN A 190 -8.12 25.69 -5.67
CA GLN A 190 -7.41 25.74 -4.40
C GLN A 190 -6.64 24.47 -4.10
N LEU A 191 -5.42 24.61 -3.61
CA LEU A 191 -4.61 23.53 -3.05
C LEU A 191 -4.15 23.87 -1.63
N LYS A 192 -4.53 23.04 -0.66
CA LYS A 192 -3.97 23.07 0.69
C LYS A 192 -3.09 21.84 0.90
N ALA A 193 -1.78 22.05 1.06
CA ALA A 193 -0.80 20.99 1.22
C ALA A 193 -0.08 21.07 2.56
N ASN A 194 -0.17 20.00 3.38
CA ASN A 194 0.54 19.86 4.64
C ASN A 194 1.54 18.71 4.53
N VAL A 195 2.82 18.98 4.72
CA VAL A 195 3.88 17.96 4.69
C VAL A 195 4.63 18.00 6.02
N SER A 196 4.50 16.97 6.84
CA SER A 196 5.18 16.85 8.12
C SER A 196 6.23 15.72 8.18
N GLY A 197 6.31 14.92 7.12
CA GLY A 197 7.28 13.82 6.99
C GLY A 197 8.43 14.13 6.04
N VAL A 198 8.93 13.07 5.39
CA VAL A 198 9.90 13.14 4.30
C VAL A 198 9.18 12.85 2.99
N GLY A 199 8.71 13.89 2.30
CA GLY A 199 7.88 13.64 1.12
C GLY A 199 7.70 14.85 0.23
N SER A 200 6.96 14.65 -0.87
CA SER A 200 6.68 15.71 -1.82
C SER A 200 5.22 15.73 -2.24
N VAL A 201 4.68 16.94 -2.41
CA VAL A 201 3.41 17.16 -3.07
C VAL A 201 3.68 17.87 -4.39
N LYS A 202 3.30 17.24 -5.49
CA LYS A 202 3.38 17.85 -6.82
C LYS A 202 1.98 18.12 -7.33
N TYR A 203 1.79 19.25 -8.00
CA TYR A 203 0.46 19.63 -8.46
C TYR A 203 0.43 20.06 -9.90
N ARG A 204 -0.69 19.82 -10.56
CA ARG A 204 -1.10 20.41 -11.85
C ARG A 204 -2.17 21.46 -11.62
N GLY A 205 -2.36 22.33 -12.63
CA GLY A 205 -3.31 23.44 -12.58
C GLY A 205 -2.67 24.72 -12.07
N THR A 206 -3.51 25.72 -11.83
CA THR A 206 -3.12 27.06 -11.33
C THR A 206 -3.90 27.44 -10.07
N PRO A 207 -3.93 26.56 -9.05
CA PRO A 207 -4.72 26.83 -7.84
C PRO A 207 -4.11 27.95 -6.99
N ALA A 208 -4.95 28.58 -6.16
CA ALA A 208 -4.45 29.32 -5.00
C ALA A 208 -3.85 28.32 -4.01
N ILE A 209 -2.58 28.52 -3.59
CA ILE A 209 -1.82 27.54 -2.83
C ILE A 209 -1.65 28.00 -1.38
N GLU A 210 -2.09 27.16 -0.44
CA GLU A 210 -1.74 27.21 0.97
C GLU A 210 -0.84 26.00 1.28
N LYS A 211 0.42 26.24 1.68
CA LYS A 211 1.35 25.15 1.99
C LYS A 211 1.96 25.32 3.37
N ASN A 212 2.03 24.21 4.09
CA ASN A 212 2.71 24.09 5.36
C ASN A 212 3.68 22.90 5.31
N VAL A 213 4.98 23.14 5.43
CA VAL A 213 6.01 22.12 5.38
C VAL A 213 6.82 22.21 6.67
N SER A 214 6.65 21.23 7.55
CA SER A 214 7.37 21.12 8.84
C SER A 214 8.42 20.01 8.86
N GLY A 215 8.48 19.19 7.79
CA GLY A 215 9.46 18.11 7.61
C GLY A 215 10.50 18.41 6.53
N VAL A 216 11.12 17.34 6.02
CA VAL A 216 12.00 17.40 4.85
C VAL A 216 11.17 17.09 3.61
N GLY A 217 10.59 18.12 3.01
CA GLY A 217 9.69 17.92 1.88
C GLY A 217 9.54 19.14 0.98
N THR A 218 8.82 18.96 -0.12
CA THR A 218 8.58 20.01 -1.11
C THR A 218 7.13 20.04 -1.56
N VAL A 219 6.65 21.22 -1.89
CA VAL A 219 5.38 21.43 -2.62
C VAL A 219 5.72 22.22 -3.88
N ALA A 220 5.56 21.61 -5.06
CA ALA A 220 6.02 22.18 -6.34
C ALA A 220 5.08 21.81 -7.50
N PRO A 221 5.07 22.57 -8.60
CA PRO A 221 4.39 22.17 -9.82
C PRO A 221 4.88 20.80 -10.33
N LEU A 222 3.98 20.03 -10.92
CA LEU A 222 4.32 18.82 -11.66
C LEU A 222 4.79 19.27 -13.05
N GLY A 223 6.05 19.00 -13.34
CA GLY A 223 6.67 19.36 -14.63
C GLY A 223 6.08 18.62 -15.82
#